data_7ccb6e398bad4d9923a3e4f11daffbab
#
_entry.id   7ccb6e398bad4d9923a3e4f11daffbab
#
_cell.length_a   1.000
_cell.length_b   1.000
_cell.length_c   1.000
_cell.angle_alpha   90.00
_cell.angle_beta   90.00
_cell.angle_gamma   90.00
#
_symmetry.space_group_name_H-M   'P 1'
#
loop_
_entity.id
_entity.type
_entity.pdbx_description
1 polymer ?
#
loop_
_entity_poly.entity_id
_entity_poly.type
_entity_poly.pdbx_seq_one_letter_code
_entity_poly.pdbx_strand_id
1 'polypeptide(L)'
;MEGNSFKGCRRPRWIKALLALVLVGVLCFGGLFGAVMYGSYDHINGNPQIMVILGCQVKPWGPSILLQDRLDKALDYLENHPDMTVVVSGGQGPDEHVTEARAMADYLIEQGVKEERILLEEASHNTVQNLRYTARLLEEEGYDMEQDIVVVSNGFHLTRVRMLFDRVWGGDENLSTLAAPSSHVPSRIKMYIREPLALVKSFVLDR
;
A
#
# COMPACT_ATOMS: atom_id res chain seq x y z
N MET A 1 -19.77 -26.47 -62.77
CA MET A 1 -19.72 -25.51 -61.66
C MET A 1 -19.41 -26.27 -60.38
N GLU A 2 -18.09 -26.34 -60.03
CA GLU A 2 -17.65 -27.03 -58.81
C GLU A 2 -17.66 -26.06 -57.66
N GLY A 3 -18.52 -26.38 -56.70
CA GLY A 3 -18.67 -25.62 -55.44
C GLY A 3 -17.49 -25.90 -54.51
N ASN A 4 -16.62 -24.94 -54.36
CA ASN A 4 -15.46 -25.00 -53.48
C ASN A 4 -15.98 -24.87 -52.00
N SER A 5 -16.20 -26.02 -51.35
CA SER A 5 -16.56 -26.08 -49.92
C SER A 5 -15.31 -25.76 -49.07
N PHE A 6 -15.25 -24.53 -48.56
CA PHE A 6 -14.30 -24.14 -47.52
C PHE A 6 -14.55 -24.97 -46.25
N LYS A 7 -13.81 -26.09 -46.13
CA LYS A 7 -13.74 -26.85 -44.86
C LYS A 7 -13.09 -25.96 -43.82
N GLY A 8 -13.90 -25.36 -42.96
CA GLY A 8 -13.45 -24.57 -41.81
C GLY A 8 -12.48 -25.39 -40.97
N CYS A 9 -11.22 -24.95 -40.88
CA CYS A 9 -10.16 -25.58 -40.09
C CYS A 9 -10.57 -25.58 -38.61
N ARG A 10 -11.07 -26.69 -38.09
CA ARG A 10 -11.42 -26.83 -36.68
C ARG A 10 -10.14 -26.80 -35.86
N ARG A 11 -9.91 -25.70 -35.13
CA ARG A 11 -8.76 -25.57 -34.21
C ARG A 11 -8.73 -26.79 -33.26
N PRO A 12 -7.57 -27.43 -33.05
CA PRO A 12 -7.45 -28.59 -32.17
C PRO A 12 -7.86 -28.27 -30.73
N ARG A 13 -8.34 -29.25 -30.01
CA ARG A 13 -8.91 -29.10 -28.67
C ARG A 13 -7.96 -28.45 -27.67
N TRP A 14 -6.66 -28.75 -27.77
CA TRP A 14 -5.64 -28.16 -26.89
C TRP A 14 -5.47 -26.64 -27.10
N ILE A 15 -5.63 -26.13 -28.35
CA ILE A 15 -5.60 -24.67 -28.61
C ILE A 15 -6.81 -24.00 -27.93
N LYS A 16 -7.99 -24.62 -27.98
CA LYS A 16 -9.17 -24.09 -27.30
C LYS A 16 -8.99 -24.07 -25.76
N ALA A 17 -8.39 -25.12 -25.21
CA ALA A 17 -8.09 -25.20 -23.79
C ALA A 17 -7.05 -24.12 -23.38
N LEU A 18 -6.00 -23.93 -24.17
CA LEU A 18 -5.00 -22.87 -23.95
C LEU A 18 -5.65 -21.49 -24.01
N LEU A 19 -6.47 -21.21 -25.02
CA LEU A 19 -7.16 -19.94 -25.15
C LEU A 19 -8.13 -19.68 -23.97
N ALA A 20 -8.83 -20.73 -23.50
CA ALA A 20 -9.69 -20.63 -22.32
C ALA A 20 -8.87 -20.31 -21.07
N LEU A 21 -7.71 -20.97 -20.88
CA LEU A 21 -6.83 -20.70 -19.73
C LEU A 21 -6.29 -19.27 -19.77
N VAL A 22 -5.85 -18.80 -20.92
CA VAL A 22 -5.39 -17.40 -21.09
C VAL A 22 -6.52 -16.43 -20.78
N LEU A 23 -7.74 -16.69 -21.29
CA LEU A 23 -8.89 -15.85 -21.02
C LEU A 23 -9.20 -15.77 -19.52
N VAL A 24 -9.21 -16.90 -18.82
CA VAL A 24 -9.40 -16.95 -17.36
C VAL A 24 -8.31 -16.15 -16.65
N GLY A 25 -7.04 -16.30 -17.05
CA GLY A 25 -5.93 -15.50 -16.50
C GLY A 25 -6.13 -14.00 -16.68
N VAL A 26 -6.55 -13.58 -17.86
CA VAL A 26 -6.83 -12.15 -18.17
C VAL A 26 -8.01 -11.63 -17.32
N LEU A 27 -9.09 -12.41 -17.19
CA LEU A 27 -10.24 -12.03 -16.38
C LEU A 27 -9.88 -11.94 -14.89
N CYS A 28 -9.12 -12.89 -14.35
CA CYS A 28 -8.64 -12.86 -12.97
C CYS A 28 -7.73 -11.64 -12.72
N PHE A 29 -6.77 -11.39 -13.61
CA PHE A 29 -5.90 -10.22 -13.51
C PHE A 29 -6.70 -8.91 -13.61
N GLY A 30 -7.65 -8.82 -14.53
CA GLY A 30 -8.54 -7.67 -14.70
C GLY A 30 -9.39 -7.41 -13.45
N GLY A 31 -9.92 -8.46 -12.83
CA GLY A 31 -10.67 -8.35 -11.56
C GLY A 31 -9.79 -7.84 -10.41
N LEU A 32 -8.58 -8.39 -10.25
CA LEU A 32 -7.61 -7.94 -9.24
C LEU A 32 -7.16 -6.50 -9.49
N PHE A 33 -6.89 -6.15 -10.74
CA PHE A 33 -6.54 -4.78 -11.12
C PHE A 33 -7.68 -3.80 -10.82
N GLY A 34 -8.92 -4.21 -11.11
CA GLY A 34 -10.12 -3.44 -10.76
C GLY A 34 -10.25 -3.22 -9.24
N ALA A 35 -9.96 -4.25 -8.43
CA ALA A 35 -9.95 -4.14 -6.97
C ALA A 35 -8.87 -3.15 -6.47
N VAL A 36 -7.66 -3.21 -7.04
CA VAL A 36 -6.59 -2.25 -6.73
C VAL A 36 -7.00 -0.83 -7.10
N MET A 37 -7.60 -0.62 -8.28
CA MET A 37 -8.08 0.70 -8.71
C MET A 37 -9.20 1.22 -7.81
N TYR A 38 -10.16 0.37 -7.44
CA TYR A 38 -11.27 0.72 -6.53
C TYR A 38 -10.77 1.14 -5.14
N GLY A 39 -9.74 0.47 -4.61
CA GLY A 39 -9.14 0.82 -3.30
C GLY A 39 -8.15 1.98 -3.32
N SER A 40 -7.90 2.61 -4.48
CA SER A 40 -6.86 3.63 -4.67
C SER A 40 -7.29 5.06 -4.31
N TYR A 41 -8.35 5.22 -3.52
CA TYR A 41 -8.90 6.51 -3.13
C TYR A 41 -8.86 6.71 -1.61
N ASP A 42 -8.96 7.98 -1.19
CA ASP A 42 -9.13 8.32 0.22
C ASP A 42 -10.41 7.68 0.75
N HIS A 43 -10.31 7.12 1.94
CA HIS A 43 -11.45 6.61 2.67
C HIS A 43 -11.28 6.95 4.14
N ILE A 44 -12.06 7.92 4.62
CA ILE A 44 -12.04 8.34 6.02
C ILE A 44 -13.27 7.75 6.71
N ASN A 45 -13.02 7.03 7.78
CA ASN A 45 -14.02 6.45 8.67
C ASN A 45 -13.76 6.97 10.08
N GLY A 46 -14.83 7.38 10.76
CA GLY A 46 -14.71 7.88 12.14
C GLY A 46 -13.90 9.19 12.26
N ASN A 47 -13.14 9.29 13.34
CA ASN A 47 -12.30 10.43 13.66
C ASN A 47 -10.88 9.97 14.07
N PRO A 48 -10.03 9.65 13.12
CA PRO A 48 -8.69 9.12 13.39
C PRO A 48 -7.86 10.06 14.27
N GLN A 49 -7.26 9.50 15.32
CA GLN A 49 -6.35 10.20 16.23
C GLN A 49 -4.90 9.78 16.03
N ILE A 50 -4.68 8.69 15.30
CA ILE A 50 -3.37 8.15 14.96
C ILE A 50 -3.24 8.09 13.44
N MET A 51 -2.15 8.63 12.93
CA MET A 51 -1.72 8.46 11.54
C MET A 51 -0.56 7.47 11.46
N VAL A 52 -0.63 6.53 10.54
CA VAL A 52 0.49 5.62 10.21
C VAL A 52 0.97 5.91 8.80
N ILE A 53 2.21 6.34 8.65
CA ILE A 53 2.83 6.56 7.34
C ILE A 53 3.72 5.36 7.02
N LEU A 54 3.37 4.63 5.97
CA LEU A 54 4.15 3.47 5.55
C LEU A 54 5.35 3.88 4.70
N GLY A 55 6.52 3.37 5.02
CA GLY A 55 7.75 3.56 4.27
C GLY A 55 7.70 2.95 2.85
N CYS A 56 8.59 3.39 1.99
CA CYS A 56 8.68 2.92 0.61
C CYS A 56 10.10 2.74 0.11
N GLN A 57 10.93 3.73 0.21
CA GLN A 57 12.37 3.70 -0.12
C GLN A 57 13.00 5.05 0.22
N VAL A 58 14.23 5.01 0.76
CA VAL A 58 15.10 6.18 0.92
C VAL A 58 16.24 6.12 -0.11
N LYS A 59 16.57 7.24 -0.70
CA LYS A 59 17.69 7.42 -1.63
C LYS A 59 18.83 8.14 -0.93
N PRO A 60 20.07 8.11 -1.47
CA PRO A 60 21.21 8.82 -0.86
C PRO A 60 20.98 10.33 -0.65
N TRP A 61 20.02 10.91 -1.37
CA TRP A 61 19.68 12.33 -1.31
C TRP A 61 18.34 12.63 -0.59
N GLY A 62 17.69 11.63 0.05
CA GLY A 62 16.43 11.78 0.78
C GLY A 62 15.34 10.79 0.38
N PRO A 63 14.09 11.02 0.75
CA PRO A 63 12.96 10.18 0.38
C PRO A 63 12.86 9.95 -1.13
N SER A 64 12.49 8.73 -1.56
CA SER A 64 12.11 8.51 -2.96
C SER A 64 10.87 9.34 -3.32
N ILE A 65 10.64 9.58 -4.62
CA ILE A 65 9.47 10.38 -5.06
C ILE A 65 8.15 9.79 -4.52
N LEU A 66 8.01 8.46 -4.49
CA LEU A 66 6.82 7.82 -3.93
C LEU A 66 6.70 7.99 -2.41
N LEU A 67 7.82 8.02 -1.70
CA LEU A 67 7.84 8.29 -0.25
C LEU A 67 7.54 9.78 0.01
N GLN A 68 8.09 10.67 -0.80
CA GLN A 68 7.79 12.11 -0.73
C GLN A 68 6.29 12.37 -0.95
N ASP A 69 5.68 11.75 -1.97
CA ASP A 69 4.25 11.85 -2.23
C ASP A 69 3.40 11.46 -0.99
N ARG A 70 3.86 10.45 -0.20
CA ARG A 70 3.17 10.05 1.05
C ARG A 70 3.34 11.09 2.15
N LEU A 71 4.56 11.61 2.31
CA LEU A 71 4.86 12.63 3.32
C LEU A 71 4.09 13.92 3.06
N ASP A 72 4.04 14.38 1.82
CA ASP A 72 3.28 15.56 1.43
C ASP A 72 1.78 15.36 1.68
N LYS A 73 1.22 14.18 1.32
CA LYS A 73 -0.17 13.84 1.62
C LYS A 73 -0.46 13.80 3.12
N ALA A 74 0.48 13.31 3.91
CA ALA A 74 0.36 13.28 5.36
C ALA A 74 0.37 14.69 5.95
N LEU A 75 1.28 15.57 5.51
CA LEU A 75 1.37 16.96 5.94
C LEU A 75 0.08 17.73 5.64
N ASP A 76 -0.46 17.61 4.43
CA ASP A 76 -1.74 18.24 4.06
C ASP A 76 -2.88 17.84 5.02
N TYR A 77 -2.90 16.58 5.45
CA TYR A 77 -3.91 16.10 6.40
C TYR A 77 -3.65 16.62 7.83
N LEU A 78 -2.38 16.62 8.25
CA LEU A 78 -1.95 17.04 9.60
C LEU A 78 -2.17 18.54 9.85
N GLU A 79 -2.20 19.39 8.82
CA GLU A 79 -2.54 20.82 8.95
C GLU A 79 -3.88 21.04 9.65
N ASN A 80 -4.85 20.17 9.40
CA ASN A 80 -6.18 20.22 10.01
C ASN A 80 -6.33 19.33 11.27
N HIS A 81 -5.26 18.60 11.63
CA HIS A 81 -5.23 17.66 12.76
C HIS A 81 -3.98 17.85 13.62
N PRO A 82 -3.81 19.02 14.26
CA PRO A 82 -2.56 19.41 14.93
C PRO A 82 -2.19 18.56 16.15
N ASP A 83 -3.13 17.82 16.72
CA ASP A 83 -2.91 16.99 17.92
C ASP A 83 -2.75 15.50 17.61
N MET A 84 -2.83 15.10 16.31
CA MET A 84 -2.75 13.70 15.88
C MET A 84 -1.35 13.13 16.14
N THR A 85 -1.28 11.91 16.70
CA THR A 85 -0.04 11.13 16.80
C THR A 85 0.31 10.56 15.44
N VAL A 86 1.59 10.58 15.09
CA VAL A 86 2.11 10.09 13.80
C VAL A 86 3.06 8.93 14.03
N VAL A 87 2.74 7.75 13.53
CA VAL A 87 3.65 6.62 13.47
C VAL A 87 4.28 6.58 12.09
N VAL A 88 5.60 6.63 12.02
CA VAL A 88 6.35 6.39 10.79
C VAL A 88 6.93 4.99 10.84
N SER A 89 6.56 4.13 9.87
CA SER A 89 6.92 2.72 9.91
C SER A 89 7.67 2.30 8.65
N GLY A 90 8.90 1.82 8.85
CA GLY A 90 9.77 1.33 7.79
C GLY A 90 11.21 1.14 8.27
N GLY A 91 11.73 -0.08 8.14
CA GLY A 91 13.11 -0.41 8.46
C GLY A 91 14.11 0.08 7.41
N GLN A 92 15.31 -0.43 7.49
CA GLN A 92 16.40 -0.07 6.57
C GLN A 92 16.49 -1.09 5.44
N GLY A 93 16.36 -0.61 4.20
CA GLY A 93 16.61 -1.42 3.02
C GLY A 93 18.12 -1.66 2.79
N PRO A 94 18.50 -2.66 1.97
CA PRO A 94 19.90 -3.04 1.77
C PRO A 94 20.78 -1.94 1.16
N ASP A 95 20.18 -1.01 0.43
CA ASP A 95 20.89 0.09 -0.24
C ASP A 95 20.62 1.45 0.42
N GLU A 96 20.13 1.45 1.67
CA GLU A 96 19.76 2.65 2.40
C GLU A 96 20.76 2.96 3.51
N HIS A 97 21.00 4.25 3.78
CA HIS A 97 21.95 4.71 4.81
C HIS A 97 21.29 4.88 6.17
N VAL A 98 19.97 5.05 6.19
CA VAL A 98 19.14 5.20 7.38
C VAL A 98 17.86 4.39 7.20
N THR A 99 17.12 4.16 8.27
CA THR A 99 15.80 3.54 8.19
C THR A 99 14.81 4.46 7.48
N GLU A 100 13.80 3.88 6.80
CA GLU A 100 12.75 4.67 6.18
C GLU A 100 11.99 5.49 7.23
N ALA A 101 11.75 4.92 8.42
CA ALA A 101 11.10 5.61 9.52
C ALA A 101 11.89 6.84 9.99
N ARG A 102 13.20 6.73 10.15
CA ARG A 102 14.06 7.87 10.55
C ARG A 102 14.01 8.97 9.49
N ALA A 103 14.17 8.63 8.22
CA ALA A 103 14.12 9.62 7.14
C ALA A 103 12.75 10.32 7.05
N MET A 104 11.66 9.59 7.33
CA MET A 104 10.32 10.18 7.39
C MET A 104 10.17 11.12 8.59
N ALA A 105 10.64 10.72 9.78
CA ALA A 105 10.57 11.54 10.98
C ALA A 105 11.37 12.85 10.80
N ASP A 106 12.60 12.76 10.33
CA ASP A 106 13.46 13.92 10.11
C ASP A 106 12.78 14.90 9.14
N TYR A 107 12.21 14.41 8.04
CA TYR A 107 11.48 15.24 7.10
C TYR A 107 10.25 15.92 7.73
N LEU A 108 9.44 15.17 8.49
CA LEU A 108 8.25 15.74 9.14
C LEU A 108 8.62 16.81 10.16
N ILE A 109 9.69 16.60 10.94
CA ILE A 109 10.21 17.58 11.90
C ILE A 109 10.69 18.84 11.18
N GLU A 110 11.40 18.71 10.06
CA GLU A 110 11.82 19.84 9.24
C GLU A 110 10.63 20.64 8.69
N GLN A 111 9.48 19.98 8.46
CA GLN A 111 8.23 20.62 8.04
C GLN A 111 7.38 21.14 9.22
N GLY A 112 7.89 21.06 10.46
CA GLY A 112 7.25 21.65 11.63
C GLY A 112 6.34 20.73 12.42
N VAL A 113 6.30 19.44 12.12
CA VAL A 113 5.63 18.46 13.00
C VAL A 113 6.49 18.28 14.25
N LYS A 114 5.86 18.40 15.43
CA LYS A 114 6.58 18.28 16.70
C LYS A 114 7.09 16.86 16.90
N GLU A 115 8.34 16.72 17.33
CA GLU A 115 9.00 15.43 17.54
C GLU A 115 8.23 14.54 18.55
N GLU A 116 7.69 15.13 19.61
CA GLU A 116 6.91 14.42 20.62
C GLU A 116 5.61 13.75 20.11
N ARG A 117 5.18 14.09 18.89
CA ARG A 117 4.04 13.47 18.21
C ARG A 117 4.43 12.29 17.32
N ILE A 118 5.73 12.06 17.11
CA ILE A 118 6.21 11.09 16.12
C ILE A 118 6.75 9.85 16.85
N LEU A 119 6.15 8.71 16.55
CA LEU A 119 6.62 7.39 16.97
C LEU A 119 7.33 6.69 15.80
N LEU A 120 8.50 6.10 16.06
CA LEU A 120 9.31 5.44 15.04
C LEU A 120 9.21 3.92 15.16
N GLU A 121 8.79 3.27 14.08
CA GLU A 121 8.91 1.83 13.90
C GLU A 121 9.98 1.57 12.83
N GLU A 122 11.14 1.07 13.23
CA GLU A 122 12.36 0.98 12.41
C GLU A 122 12.78 -0.47 12.08
N ALA A 123 12.00 -1.48 12.51
CA ALA A 123 12.39 -2.88 12.42
C ALA A 123 11.75 -3.65 11.26
N SER A 124 10.76 -3.10 10.61
CA SER A 124 9.98 -3.76 9.57
C SER A 124 10.71 -3.81 8.22
N HIS A 125 10.48 -4.90 7.47
CA HIS A 125 11.04 -5.11 6.14
C HIS A 125 9.98 -5.40 5.06
N ASN A 126 8.70 -5.41 5.43
CA ASN A 126 7.57 -5.63 4.51
C ASN A 126 6.28 -5.09 5.13
N THR A 127 5.22 -5.00 4.32
CA THR A 127 3.97 -4.35 4.73
C THR A 127 3.28 -5.03 5.93
N VAL A 128 3.32 -6.37 6.04
CA VAL A 128 2.70 -7.04 7.19
C VAL A 128 3.49 -6.78 8.47
N GLN A 129 4.81 -6.66 8.38
CA GLN A 129 5.65 -6.27 9.52
C GLN A 129 5.44 -4.81 9.90
N ASN A 130 5.34 -3.89 8.92
CA ASN A 130 5.00 -2.50 9.20
C ASN A 130 3.73 -2.43 10.07
N LEU A 131 2.66 -3.07 9.64
CA LEU A 131 1.39 -3.05 10.37
C LEU A 131 1.49 -3.75 11.73
N ARG A 132 2.12 -4.92 11.80
CA ARG A 132 2.24 -5.70 13.04
C ARG A 132 3.13 -5.01 14.09
N TYR A 133 4.24 -4.42 13.65
CA TYR A 133 5.15 -3.73 14.58
C TYR A 133 4.61 -2.37 14.97
N THR A 134 3.86 -1.70 14.09
CA THR A 134 3.09 -0.51 14.46
C THR A 134 2.04 -0.83 15.53
N ALA A 135 1.27 -1.92 15.36
CA ALA A 135 0.30 -2.35 16.36
C ALA A 135 0.96 -2.57 17.72
N ARG A 136 2.07 -3.32 17.73
CA ARG A 136 2.82 -3.58 18.95
C ARG A 136 3.39 -2.31 19.58
N LEU A 137 3.95 -1.40 18.80
CA LEU A 137 4.46 -0.12 19.27
C LEU A 137 3.35 0.70 19.96
N LEU A 138 2.16 0.76 19.33
CA LEU A 138 1.02 1.47 19.90
C LEU A 138 0.53 0.83 21.22
N GLU A 139 0.48 -0.49 21.32
CA GLU A 139 0.18 -1.21 22.56
C GLU A 139 1.22 -0.91 23.65
N GLU A 140 2.52 -0.92 23.33
CA GLU A 140 3.61 -0.62 24.26
C GLU A 140 3.56 0.83 24.75
N GLU A 141 3.13 1.78 23.91
CA GLU A 141 2.92 3.20 24.26
C GLU A 141 1.57 3.46 24.95
N GLY A 142 0.74 2.42 25.14
CA GLY A 142 -0.52 2.49 25.89
C GLY A 142 -1.70 3.04 25.11
N TYR A 143 -1.66 3.02 23.79
CA TYR A 143 -2.78 3.40 22.93
C TYR A 143 -3.86 2.30 22.91
N ASP A 144 -5.11 2.73 22.82
CA ASP A 144 -6.24 1.83 22.62
C ASP A 144 -6.25 1.33 21.16
N MET A 145 -6.24 0.01 20.97
CA MET A 145 -6.25 -0.61 19.65
C MET A 145 -7.61 -0.55 18.95
N GLU A 146 -8.67 -0.17 19.66
CA GLU A 146 -10.00 0.04 19.09
C GLU A 146 -10.21 1.46 18.53
N GLN A 147 -9.24 2.37 18.72
CA GLN A 147 -9.37 3.73 18.20
C GLN A 147 -9.16 3.81 16.67
N ASP A 148 -9.76 4.85 16.09
CA ASP A 148 -9.65 5.08 14.65
C ASP A 148 -8.22 5.43 14.23
N ILE A 149 -7.73 4.75 13.20
CA ILE A 149 -6.39 4.91 12.64
C ILE A 149 -6.50 5.31 11.18
N VAL A 150 -5.67 6.25 10.73
CA VAL A 150 -5.51 6.56 9.31
C VAL A 150 -4.16 6.10 8.79
N VAL A 151 -4.15 5.28 7.75
CA VAL A 151 -2.93 4.80 7.10
C VAL A 151 -2.69 5.56 5.79
N VAL A 152 -1.50 6.16 5.67
CA VAL A 152 -1.05 6.88 4.47
C VAL A 152 -0.17 5.97 3.63
N SER A 153 -0.55 5.77 2.37
CA SER A 153 0.26 5.08 1.38
C SER A 153 -0.12 5.50 -0.04
N ASN A 154 0.69 5.11 -1.05
CA ASN A 154 0.28 5.37 -2.44
C ASN A 154 -0.97 4.57 -2.81
N GLY A 155 -1.86 5.16 -3.60
CA GLY A 155 -3.18 4.59 -3.91
C GLY A 155 -3.14 3.14 -4.38
N PHE A 156 -2.20 2.76 -5.28
CA PHE A 156 -2.05 1.39 -5.75
C PHE A 156 -1.86 0.36 -4.63
N HIS A 157 -1.32 0.76 -3.47
CA HIS A 157 -0.96 -0.10 -2.35
C HIS A 157 -2.12 -0.32 -1.35
N LEU A 158 -3.09 0.58 -1.29
CA LEU A 158 -4.08 0.64 -0.21
C LEU A 158 -4.98 -0.59 -0.12
N THR A 159 -5.34 -1.22 -1.25
CA THR A 159 -6.11 -2.48 -1.22
C THR A 159 -5.39 -3.57 -0.45
N ARG A 160 -4.07 -3.69 -0.63
CA ARG A 160 -3.26 -4.67 0.10
C ARG A 160 -3.06 -4.26 1.56
N VAL A 161 -2.91 -2.97 1.83
CA VAL A 161 -2.85 -2.43 3.21
C VAL A 161 -4.12 -2.80 3.98
N ARG A 162 -5.31 -2.57 3.42
CA ARG A 162 -6.59 -2.92 4.07
C ARG A 162 -6.69 -4.41 4.38
N MET A 163 -6.38 -5.26 3.41
CA MET A 163 -6.39 -6.71 3.59
C MET A 163 -5.42 -7.17 4.70
N LEU A 164 -4.24 -6.58 4.79
CA LEU A 164 -3.25 -6.92 5.82
C LEU A 164 -3.59 -6.31 7.17
N PHE A 165 -4.17 -5.11 7.18
CA PHE A 165 -4.65 -4.46 8.40
C PHE A 165 -5.74 -5.31 9.06
N ASP A 166 -6.78 -5.70 8.33
CA ASP A 166 -7.83 -6.58 8.80
C ASP A 166 -7.28 -7.85 9.49
N ARG A 167 -6.22 -8.44 8.93
CA ARG A 167 -5.56 -9.62 9.52
C ARG A 167 -4.78 -9.34 10.80
N VAL A 168 -4.17 -8.17 10.90
CA VAL A 168 -3.31 -7.81 12.05
C VAL A 168 -4.14 -7.27 13.20
N TRP A 169 -5.15 -6.46 12.91
CA TRP A 169 -6.03 -5.81 13.91
C TRP A 169 -7.31 -6.61 14.22
N GLY A 170 -7.63 -7.66 13.40
CA GLY A 170 -8.84 -8.46 13.59
C GLY A 170 -10.11 -7.81 13.07
N GLY A 171 -9.97 -6.80 12.21
CA GLY A 171 -11.04 -6.05 11.55
C GLY A 171 -10.49 -4.79 10.88
N ASP A 172 -11.27 -4.14 10.02
CA ASP A 172 -10.92 -2.89 9.36
C ASP A 172 -11.95 -1.76 9.58
N GLU A 173 -12.84 -1.94 10.56
CA GLU A 173 -13.89 -0.97 10.88
C GLU A 173 -13.31 0.38 11.34
N ASN A 174 -12.17 0.36 12.01
CA ASN A 174 -11.47 1.54 12.54
C ASN A 174 -10.39 2.06 11.57
N LEU A 175 -10.31 1.48 10.37
CA LEU A 175 -9.30 1.87 9.40
C LEU A 175 -9.80 2.97 8.47
N SER A 176 -9.07 4.06 8.46
CA SER A 176 -9.10 5.08 7.41
C SER A 176 -7.86 4.94 6.52
N THR A 177 -7.96 5.36 5.26
CA THR A 177 -6.82 5.36 4.34
C THR A 177 -6.72 6.67 3.58
N LEU A 178 -5.50 7.20 3.44
CA LEU A 178 -5.17 8.33 2.60
C LEU A 178 -4.30 7.88 1.43
N ALA A 179 -4.82 8.12 0.23
CA ALA A 179 -4.19 7.77 -1.02
C ALA A 179 -3.20 8.86 -1.46
N ALA A 180 -1.93 8.70 -1.14
CA ALA A 180 -0.90 9.55 -1.71
C ALA A 180 -0.85 9.37 -3.24
N PRO A 181 -0.66 10.44 -4.00
CA PRO A 181 -0.46 10.36 -5.44
C PRO A 181 0.76 9.51 -5.77
N SER A 182 0.92 9.16 -7.02
CA SER A 182 2.14 8.56 -7.54
C SER A 182 2.60 9.46 -8.68
N SER A 183 3.26 10.56 -8.31
CA SER A 183 3.62 11.65 -9.23
C SER A 183 4.59 11.20 -10.31
N HIS A 184 5.50 10.26 -10.01
CA HIS A 184 6.42 9.69 -10.99
C HIS A 184 5.73 8.64 -11.87
N VAL A 185 5.34 9.05 -13.09
CA VAL A 185 4.54 8.24 -14.02
C VAL A 185 5.12 6.84 -14.31
N PRO A 186 6.44 6.66 -14.58
CA PRO A 186 7.01 5.32 -14.79
C PRO A 186 6.85 4.39 -13.58
N SER A 187 7.09 4.89 -12.37
CA SER A 187 6.88 4.13 -11.13
C SER A 187 5.42 3.79 -10.93
N ARG A 188 4.50 4.74 -11.18
CA ARG A 188 3.07 4.54 -11.08
C ARG A 188 2.60 3.38 -11.94
N ILE A 189 2.93 3.39 -13.23
CA ILE A 189 2.54 2.31 -14.16
C ILE A 189 3.10 0.97 -13.69
N LYS A 190 4.39 0.91 -13.36
CA LYS A 190 5.05 -0.31 -12.86
C LYS A 190 4.35 -0.85 -11.62
N MET A 191 4.01 0.01 -10.66
CA MET A 191 3.40 -0.41 -9.40
C MET A 191 1.96 -0.90 -9.59
N TYR A 192 1.12 -0.21 -10.37
CA TYR A 192 -0.24 -0.67 -10.64
C TYR A 192 -0.28 -2.03 -11.37
N ILE A 193 0.70 -2.33 -12.25
CA ILE A 193 0.80 -3.64 -12.91
C ILE A 193 1.28 -4.71 -11.92
N ARG A 194 2.19 -4.38 -11.02
CA ARG A 194 2.77 -5.32 -10.04
C ARG A 194 1.79 -5.64 -8.91
N GLU A 195 1.01 -4.67 -8.47
CA GLU A 195 0.23 -4.77 -7.24
C GLU A 195 -0.85 -5.86 -7.25
N PRO A 196 -1.56 -6.16 -8.35
CA PRO A 196 -2.45 -7.33 -8.43
C PRO A 196 -1.76 -8.64 -8.05
N LEU A 197 -0.52 -8.85 -8.50
CA LEU A 197 0.27 -10.04 -8.17
C LEU A 197 0.78 -10.00 -6.73
N ALA A 198 1.19 -8.83 -6.25
CA ALA A 198 1.59 -8.64 -4.87
C ALA A 198 0.44 -8.88 -3.89
N LEU A 199 -0.79 -8.49 -4.25
CA LEU A 199 -1.99 -8.76 -3.46
C LEU A 199 -2.23 -10.27 -3.31
N VAL A 200 -2.14 -11.03 -4.41
CA VAL A 200 -2.26 -12.52 -4.36
C VAL A 200 -1.15 -13.13 -3.51
N LYS A 201 0.10 -12.68 -3.69
CA LYS A 201 1.22 -13.15 -2.88
C LYS A 201 0.95 -12.92 -1.39
N SER A 202 0.56 -11.70 -1.02
CA SER A 202 0.27 -11.36 0.37
C SER A 202 -0.95 -12.10 0.91
N PHE A 203 -1.96 -12.34 0.07
CA PHE A 203 -3.11 -13.15 0.47
C PHE A 203 -2.74 -14.58 0.86
N VAL A 204 -1.78 -15.20 0.17
CA VAL A 204 -1.38 -16.60 0.38
C VAL A 204 -0.27 -16.74 1.43
N LEU A 205 0.72 -15.83 1.43
CA LEU A 205 1.97 -16.00 2.18
C LEU A 205 2.06 -15.14 3.45
N ASP A 206 1.47 -13.94 3.46
CA ASP A 206 1.56 -13.01 4.58
C ASP A 206 0.36 -13.25 5.53
N ARG A 207 0.47 -14.29 6.38
CA ARG A 207 -0.56 -14.70 7.36
C ARG A 207 -0.15 -14.34 8.78
#